data_d1fde0af6443cb876ba4599bf00c72d2
#
_entry.id   d1fde0af6443cb876ba4599bf00c72d2
#
_cell.length_a   1.000
_cell.length_b   1.000
_cell.length_c   1.000
_cell.angle_alpha   90.00
_cell.angle_beta   90.00
_cell.angle_gamma   90.00
#
_symmetry.space_group_name_H-M   'P 1'
#
loop_
_entity.id
_entity.type
_entity.pdbx_description
1 polymer ?
#
loop_
_entity_poly.entity_id
_entity_poly.type
_entity_poly.pdbx_seq_one_letter_code
_entity_poly.pdbx_strand_id
1 'polypeptide(L)'
;MPIKTIRLVSPGDMGHVVGKVLQSHGLRVLTCLKGRSERTHMLAREAQIEAVPTYEDLVAATELLLSIVVPEAAPDTARLVAEALRSDGQTTTFVDCNAVSPETVKAMAKVIAAVGSHFVDASINGPSPRQPGVTRFYASGPDVERFVKLANFGLDIRPLGPDIGLASGIKMCYASLTNLA
;
A
#
# COMPACT_ATOMS: atom_id res chain seq x y z
N MET A 1 -9.55 -3.09 17.54
CA MET A 1 -8.93 -1.86 18.07
C MET A 1 -8.96 -0.78 17.01
N PRO A 2 -8.95 0.52 17.33
CA PRO A 2 -8.81 1.58 16.33
C PRO A 2 -7.38 1.56 15.75
N ILE A 3 -7.27 1.72 14.43
CA ILE A 3 -5.97 1.86 13.74
C ILE A 3 -5.30 3.15 14.24
N LYS A 4 -4.06 3.06 14.69
CA LYS A 4 -3.28 4.21 15.15
C LYS A 4 -2.03 4.44 14.31
N THR A 5 -1.50 3.37 13.72
CA THR A 5 -0.24 3.41 12.97
C THR A 5 -0.41 2.67 11.65
N ILE A 6 0.07 3.29 10.58
CA ILE A 6 0.15 2.70 9.24
C ILE A 6 1.61 2.60 8.84
N ARG A 7 1.94 1.56 8.12
CA ARG A 7 3.24 1.41 7.49
C ARG A 7 3.11 1.55 5.99
N LEU A 8 4.08 2.23 5.42
CA LEU A 8 4.11 2.57 4.01
C LEU A 8 5.46 2.14 3.42
N VAL A 9 5.42 1.28 2.44
CA VAL A 9 6.62 0.97 1.66
C VAL A 9 6.79 2.03 0.59
N SER A 10 7.92 2.72 0.65
CA SER A 10 8.35 3.75 -0.29
C SER A 10 7.44 4.99 -0.39
N PRO A 11 7.76 6.04 0.36
CA PRO A 11 7.10 7.34 0.24
C PRO A 11 7.60 8.11 -1.01
N GLY A 12 7.38 7.53 -2.21
CA GLY A 12 7.61 8.19 -3.49
C GLY A 12 6.56 9.25 -3.82
N ASP A 13 6.44 9.66 -5.10
CA ASP A 13 5.55 10.76 -5.53
C ASP A 13 4.07 10.56 -5.15
N MET A 14 3.57 9.34 -5.16
CA MET A 14 2.22 9.02 -4.69
C MET A 14 2.22 8.72 -3.19
N GLY A 15 3.15 7.88 -2.74
CA GLY A 15 3.16 7.36 -1.37
C GLY A 15 3.33 8.44 -0.30
N HIS A 16 4.18 9.47 -0.52
CA HIS A 16 4.35 10.56 0.46
C HIS A 16 3.05 11.38 0.64
N VAL A 17 2.30 11.61 -0.44
CA VAL A 17 1.02 12.36 -0.35
C VAL A 17 -0.03 11.52 0.36
N VAL A 18 -0.13 10.22 0.07
CA VAL A 18 -1.00 9.30 0.81
C VAL A 18 -0.64 9.30 2.29
N GLY A 19 0.64 9.16 2.63
CA GLY A 19 1.12 9.22 4.01
C GLY A 19 0.76 10.54 4.71
N LYS A 20 0.92 11.68 4.02
CA LYS A 20 0.56 13.00 4.54
C LYS A 20 -0.95 13.13 4.82
N VAL A 21 -1.80 12.60 3.93
CA VAL A 21 -3.26 12.57 4.15
C VAL A 21 -3.59 11.77 5.41
N LEU A 22 -3.04 10.58 5.56
CA LEU A 22 -3.28 9.72 6.72
C LEU A 22 -2.81 10.40 8.02
N GLN A 23 -1.66 11.05 8.00
CA GLN A 23 -1.15 11.81 9.16
C GLN A 23 -2.03 13.01 9.52
N SER A 24 -2.51 13.77 8.54
CA SER A 24 -3.39 14.92 8.81
C SER A 24 -4.71 14.50 9.45
N HIS A 25 -5.07 13.22 9.36
CA HIS A 25 -6.24 12.62 10.02
C HIS A 25 -5.88 11.84 11.31
N GLY A 26 -4.68 12.04 11.85
CA GLY A 26 -4.29 11.56 13.18
C GLY A 26 -3.62 10.19 13.22
N LEU A 27 -3.26 9.60 12.07
CA LEU A 27 -2.49 8.36 12.04
C LEU A 27 -0.99 8.64 12.09
N ARG A 28 -0.26 7.79 12.81
CA ARG A 28 1.19 7.72 12.71
C ARG A 28 1.57 6.92 11.46
N VAL A 29 2.50 7.44 10.65
CA VAL A 29 2.95 6.75 9.42
C VAL A 29 4.44 6.46 9.51
N LEU A 30 4.81 5.18 9.34
CA LEU A 30 6.19 4.70 9.38
C LEU A 30 6.62 4.19 8.00
N THR A 31 7.92 4.30 7.71
CA THR A 31 8.52 3.73 6.50
C THR A 31 9.95 3.27 6.75
N CYS A 32 10.46 2.33 5.93
CA CYS A 32 11.89 2.00 5.90
C CYS A 32 12.54 2.68 4.68
N LEU A 33 13.55 3.50 4.93
CA LEU A 33 14.27 4.25 3.90
C LEU A 33 15.60 3.61 3.49
N LYS A 34 15.94 2.44 4.03
CA LYS A 34 17.18 1.73 3.69
C LYS A 34 17.24 1.46 2.18
N GLY A 35 18.31 1.93 1.54
CA GLY A 35 18.52 1.74 0.09
C GLY A 35 17.63 2.61 -0.81
N ARG A 36 16.91 3.59 -0.26
CA ARG A 36 16.09 4.53 -1.05
C ARG A 36 16.89 5.74 -1.49
N SER A 37 16.41 6.38 -2.57
CA SER A 37 17.04 7.59 -3.13
C SER A 37 16.92 8.79 -2.20
N GLU A 38 17.81 9.77 -2.34
CA GLU A 38 17.73 11.07 -1.63
C GLU A 38 16.36 11.76 -1.84
N ARG A 39 15.79 11.65 -3.05
CA ARG A 39 14.45 12.15 -3.34
C ARG A 39 13.41 11.52 -2.42
N THR A 40 13.45 10.20 -2.23
CA THR A 40 12.52 9.48 -1.34
C THR A 40 12.69 9.92 0.12
N HIS A 41 13.94 10.13 0.56
CA HIS A 41 14.23 10.68 1.89
C HIS A 41 13.67 12.10 2.08
N MET A 42 13.79 12.98 1.07
CA MET A 42 13.19 14.31 1.11
C MET A 42 11.66 14.26 1.20
N LEU A 43 11.02 13.46 0.35
CA LEU A 43 9.56 13.31 0.33
C LEU A 43 9.02 12.74 1.67
N ALA A 44 9.74 11.81 2.28
CA ALA A 44 9.39 11.30 3.60
C ALA A 44 9.41 12.41 4.67
N ARG A 45 10.47 13.24 4.66
CA ARG A 45 10.57 14.40 5.57
C ARG A 45 9.48 15.43 5.36
N GLU A 46 9.18 15.80 4.10
CA GLU A 46 8.09 16.73 3.77
C GLU A 46 6.73 16.24 4.25
N ALA A 47 6.49 14.93 4.16
CA ALA A 47 5.27 14.31 4.62
C ALA A 47 5.32 13.97 6.12
N GLN A 48 6.39 14.27 6.83
CA GLN A 48 6.60 13.94 8.25
C GLN A 48 6.47 12.43 8.56
N ILE A 49 6.76 11.57 7.57
CA ILE A 49 6.75 10.12 7.73
C ILE A 49 7.98 9.71 8.51
N GLU A 50 7.78 8.96 9.59
CA GLU A 50 8.86 8.51 10.46
C GLU A 50 9.61 7.33 9.82
N ALA A 51 10.94 7.40 9.82
CA ALA A 51 11.77 6.32 9.31
C ALA A 51 12.12 5.32 10.41
N VAL A 52 12.00 4.02 10.06
CA VAL A 52 12.55 2.92 10.86
C VAL A 52 13.79 2.33 10.17
N PRO A 53 14.74 1.71 10.92
CA PRO A 53 16.02 1.26 10.37
C PRO A 53 15.91 0.12 9.36
N THR A 54 15.03 -0.85 9.62
CA THR A 54 14.94 -2.11 8.86
C THR A 54 13.52 -2.44 8.41
N TYR A 55 13.37 -3.42 7.54
CA TYR A 55 12.06 -3.95 7.16
C TYR A 55 11.43 -4.78 8.28
N GLU A 56 12.23 -5.44 9.10
CA GLU A 56 11.79 -6.14 10.32
C GLU A 56 11.14 -5.14 11.29
N ASP A 57 11.77 -3.98 11.52
CA ASP A 57 11.16 -2.90 12.32
C ASP A 57 9.90 -2.34 11.67
N LEU A 58 9.84 -2.31 10.32
CA LEU A 58 8.67 -1.84 9.58
C LEU A 58 7.49 -2.79 9.76
N VAL A 59 7.69 -4.10 9.77
CA VAL A 59 6.60 -5.09 9.88
C VAL A 59 6.22 -5.40 11.33
N ALA A 60 7.06 -5.05 12.32
CA ALA A 60 6.83 -5.33 13.73
C ALA A 60 5.52 -4.69 14.21
N ALA A 61 4.64 -5.51 14.80
CA ALA A 61 3.35 -5.10 15.39
C ALA A 61 2.48 -4.22 14.46
N THR A 62 2.43 -4.55 13.15
CA THR A 62 1.66 -3.75 12.19
C THR A 62 0.34 -4.42 11.80
N GLU A 63 -0.75 -3.64 11.81
CA GLU A 63 -2.05 -4.11 11.31
C GLU A 63 -2.17 -3.96 9.80
N LEU A 64 -1.65 -2.86 9.24
CA LEU A 64 -1.75 -2.51 7.82
C LEU A 64 -0.42 -1.99 7.29
N LEU A 65 0.03 -2.57 6.17
CA LEU A 65 1.20 -2.14 5.42
C LEU A 65 0.78 -1.84 3.97
N LEU A 66 0.93 -0.59 3.55
CA LEU A 66 0.64 -0.15 2.19
C LEU A 66 1.90 -0.24 1.32
N SER A 67 1.81 -0.93 0.21
CA SER A 67 2.85 -0.98 -0.83
C SER A 67 2.48 -0.02 -1.96
N ILE A 68 3.23 1.09 -2.08
CA ILE A 68 3.09 2.09 -3.15
C ILE A 68 4.46 2.28 -3.79
N VAL A 69 4.79 1.42 -4.72
CA VAL A 69 6.08 1.39 -5.43
C VAL A 69 5.86 1.46 -6.95
N VAL A 70 6.93 1.49 -7.73
CA VAL A 70 6.82 1.31 -9.17
C VAL A 70 6.38 -0.13 -9.48
N PRO A 71 5.58 -0.35 -10.53
CA PRO A 71 4.99 -1.68 -10.82
C PRO A 71 6.01 -2.82 -10.88
N GLU A 72 7.18 -2.54 -11.46
CA GLU A 72 8.25 -3.52 -11.62
C GLU A 72 8.84 -3.99 -10.27
N ALA A 73 8.80 -3.15 -9.25
CA ALA A 73 9.31 -3.47 -7.91
C ALA A 73 8.27 -4.15 -7.00
N ALA A 74 7.01 -4.22 -7.40
CA ALA A 74 5.94 -4.72 -6.54
C ALA A 74 6.13 -6.20 -6.12
N PRO A 75 6.47 -7.15 -7.03
CA PRO A 75 6.69 -8.54 -6.64
C PRO A 75 7.87 -8.73 -5.69
N ASP A 76 8.98 -8.00 -5.92
CA ASP A 76 10.16 -8.07 -5.05
C ASP A 76 9.87 -7.45 -3.67
N THR A 77 9.09 -6.38 -3.63
CA THR A 77 8.61 -5.77 -2.39
C THR A 77 7.77 -6.75 -1.58
N ALA A 78 6.84 -7.47 -2.21
CA ALA A 78 6.04 -8.48 -1.54
C ALA A 78 6.90 -9.62 -0.95
N ARG A 79 7.92 -10.08 -1.68
CA ARG A 79 8.88 -11.09 -1.18
C ARG A 79 9.68 -10.57 0.02
N LEU A 80 10.23 -9.36 -0.08
CA LEU A 80 11.00 -8.73 0.99
C LEU A 80 10.18 -8.57 2.28
N VAL A 81 8.93 -8.13 2.15
CA VAL A 81 8.00 -8.00 3.28
C VAL A 81 7.67 -9.38 3.86
N ALA A 82 7.43 -10.40 3.03
CA ALA A 82 7.17 -11.75 3.49
C ALA A 82 8.37 -12.36 4.25
N GLU A 83 9.60 -12.08 3.81
CA GLU A 83 10.82 -12.51 4.52
C GLU A 83 10.93 -11.84 5.89
N ALA A 84 10.71 -10.53 5.97
CA ALA A 84 10.72 -9.79 7.22
C ALA A 84 9.64 -10.30 8.20
N LEU A 85 8.42 -10.53 7.72
CA LEU A 85 7.31 -11.09 8.51
C LEU A 85 7.65 -12.49 9.05
N ARG A 86 8.28 -13.33 8.23
CA ARG A 86 8.69 -14.69 8.65
C ARG A 86 9.75 -14.64 9.76
N SER A 87 10.70 -13.70 9.65
CA SER A 87 11.77 -13.53 10.64
C SER A 87 11.25 -13.01 11.97
N ASP A 88 10.25 -12.12 11.95
CA ASP A 88 9.67 -11.52 13.15
C ASP A 88 8.52 -12.35 13.75
N GLY A 89 8.00 -13.34 13.02
CA GLY A 89 6.88 -14.17 13.47
C GLY A 89 5.54 -13.40 13.56
N GLN A 90 5.46 -12.23 12.94
CA GLN A 90 4.28 -11.38 12.93
C GLN A 90 3.41 -11.61 11.69
N THR A 91 2.18 -11.15 11.76
CA THR A 91 1.25 -11.12 10.64
C THR A 91 0.73 -9.70 10.42
N THR A 92 0.44 -9.37 9.17
CA THR A 92 -0.10 -8.06 8.79
C THR A 92 -1.16 -8.20 7.70
N THR A 93 -1.84 -7.12 7.40
CA THR A 93 -2.57 -6.98 6.14
C THR A 93 -1.69 -6.18 5.16
N PHE A 94 -1.15 -6.87 4.17
CA PHE A 94 -0.41 -6.25 3.07
C PHE A 94 -1.40 -5.75 2.02
N VAL A 95 -1.37 -4.45 1.75
CA VAL A 95 -2.21 -3.81 0.74
C VAL A 95 -1.34 -3.40 -0.44
N ASP A 96 -1.48 -4.10 -1.55
CA ASP A 96 -0.79 -3.71 -2.79
C ASP A 96 -1.58 -2.62 -3.51
N CYS A 97 -0.98 -1.44 -3.67
CA CYS A 97 -1.61 -0.30 -4.32
C CYS A 97 -0.99 0.01 -5.70
N ASN A 98 -0.33 -0.98 -6.31
CA ASN A 98 0.47 -0.77 -7.50
C ASN A 98 -0.31 -1.06 -8.79
N ALA A 99 0.17 -0.53 -9.91
CA ALA A 99 -0.43 -0.77 -11.23
C ALA A 99 0.13 -2.06 -11.85
N VAL A 100 -0.25 -3.20 -11.31
CA VAL A 100 0.18 -4.53 -11.79
C VAL A 100 -1.01 -5.32 -12.35
N SER A 101 -0.72 -6.38 -13.13
CA SER A 101 -1.77 -7.22 -13.68
C SER A 101 -2.50 -8.05 -12.62
N PRO A 102 -3.76 -8.48 -12.86
CA PRO A 102 -4.46 -9.41 -11.97
C PRO A 102 -3.71 -10.70 -11.70
N GLU A 103 -2.94 -11.17 -12.66
CA GLU A 103 -2.12 -12.38 -12.53
C GLU A 103 -0.94 -12.15 -11.57
N THR A 104 -0.26 -11.01 -11.72
CA THR A 104 0.85 -10.62 -10.83
C THR A 104 0.37 -10.45 -9.39
N VAL A 105 -0.75 -9.76 -9.18
CA VAL A 105 -1.27 -9.54 -7.82
C VAL A 105 -1.69 -10.84 -7.14
N LYS A 106 -2.27 -11.79 -7.89
CA LYS A 106 -2.59 -13.13 -7.36
C LYS A 106 -1.34 -13.92 -6.97
N ALA A 107 -0.24 -13.77 -7.71
CA ALA A 107 1.04 -14.38 -7.35
C ALA A 107 1.61 -13.77 -6.06
N MET A 108 1.58 -12.44 -5.92
CA MET A 108 2.01 -11.75 -4.69
C MET A 108 1.15 -12.14 -3.49
N ALA A 109 -0.15 -12.28 -3.67
CA ALA A 109 -1.06 -12.73 -2.61
C ALA A 109 -0.67 -14.11 -2.06
N LYS A 110 -0.25 -15.04 -2.92
CA LYS A 110 0.24 -16.36 -2.49
C LYS A 110 1.51 -16.25 -1.64
N VAL A 111 2.43 -15.34 -2.00
CA VAL A 111 3.67 -15.10 -1.24
C VAL A 111 3.36 -14.59 0.17
N ILE A 112 2.44 -13.64 0.30
CA ILE A 112 2.02 -13.06 1.59
C ILE A 112 1.22 -14.08 2.42
N ALA A 113 0.32 -14.83 1.79
CA ALA A 113 -0.45 -15.88 2.48
C ALA A 113 0.44 -17.01 3.02
N ALA A 114 1.55 -17.32 2.35
CA ALA A 114 2.51 -18.36 2.78
C ALA A 114 3.20 -18.03 4.12
N VAL A 115 3.13 -16.79 4.59
CA VAL A 115 3.63 -16.34 5.91
C VAL A 115 2.48 -16.02 6.88
N GLY A 116 1.26 -16.53 6.61
CA GLY A 116 0.10 -16.35 7.48
C GLY A 116 -0.50 -14.94 7.47
N SER A 117 -0.10 -14.10 6.56
CA SER A 117 -0.56 -12.70 6.45
C SER A 117 -1.70 -12.53 5.45
N HIS A 118 -2.46 -11.47 5.60
CA HIS A 118 -3.59 -11.12 4.76
C HIS A 118 -3.16 -10.27 3.56
N PHE A 119 -3.89 -10.35 2.46
CA PHE A 119 -3.59 -9.59 1.25
C PHE A 119 -4.83 -8.85 0.75
N VAL A 120 -4.64 -7.58 0.39
CA VAL A 120 -5.64 -6.76 -0.29
C VAL A 120 -5.05 -6.25 -1.60
N ASP A 121 -5.75 -6.52 -2.71
CA ASP A 121 -5.50 -5.94 -4.01
C ASP A 121 -6.13 -4.55 -4.05
N ALA A 122 -5.34 -3.51 -4.23
CA ALA A 122 -5.81 -2.16 -4.37
C ALA A 122 -5.22 -1.48 -5.60
N SER A 123 -5.92 -0.49 -6.12
CA SER A 123 -5.42 0.34 -7.20
C SER A 123 -5.73 1.81 -6.96
N ILE A 124 -4.76 2.67 -7.22
CA ILE A 124 -4.90 4.12 -7.09
C ILE A 124 -5.24 4.69 -8.47
N ASN A 125 -6.39 5.33 -8.59
CA ASN A 125 -6.87 5.95 -9.82
C ASN A 125 -7.08 7.45 -9.59
N GLY A 126 -6.43 8.25 -10.43
CA GLY A 126 -6.38 9.71 -10.32
C GLY A 126 -5.00 10.25 -9.93
N PRO A 127 -4.85 11.57 -9.83
CA PRO A 127 -3.62 12.21 -9.37
C PRO A 127 -3.36 11.92 -7.88
N SER A 128 -2.21 12.34 -7.37
CA SER A 128 -1.92 12.26 -5.92
C SER A 128 -3.01 12.97 -5.11
N PRO A 129 -3.45 12.43 -3.95
CA PRO A 129 -4.59 12.93 -3.18
C PRO A 129 -4.29 14.24 -2.44
N ARG A 130 -3.84 15.26 -3.18
CA ARG A 130 -3.60 16.61 -2.65
C ARG A 130 -4.88 17.38 -2.36
N GLN A 131 -5.97 16.95 -2.97
CA GLN A 131 -7.32 17.49 -2.77
C GLN A 131 -8.31 16.34 -2.55
N PRO A 132 -9.32 16.50 -1.69
CA PRO A 132 -10.35 15.48 -1.49
C PRO A 132 -11.10 15.15 -2.79
N GLY A 133 -11.45 13.88 -2.99
CA GLY A 133 -12.30 13.42 -4.08
C GLY A 133 -11.64 13.28 -5.46
N VAL A 134 -10.35 13.66 -5.62
CA VAL A 134 -9.66 13.52 -6.92
C VAL A 134 -9.00 12.16 -7.12
N THR A 135 -8.78 11.41 -6.04
CA THR A 135 -8.10 10.12 -6.05
C THR A 135 -9.00 9.05 -5.46
N ARG A 136 -9.17 7.95 -6.17
CA ARG A 136 -9.97 6.80 -5.70
C ARG A 136 -9.07 5.58 -5.54
N PHE A 137 -9.30 4.87 -4.45
CA PHE A 137 -8.68 3.58 -4.19
C PHE A 137 -9.73 2.49 -4.42
N TYR A 138 -9.67 1.78 -5.54
CA TYR A 138 -10.44 0.57 -5.71
C TYR A 138 -9.73 -0.57 -5.00
N ALA A 139 -10.47 -1.40 -4.27
CA ALA A 139 -9.87 -2.45 -3.47
C ALA A 139 -10.69 -3.75 -3.53
N SER A 140 -10.01 -4.88 -3.53
CA SER A 140 -10.62 -6.21 -3.57
C SER A 140 -9.79 -7.23 -2.79
N GLY A 141 -10.43 -8.32 -2.42
CA GLY A 141 -9.82 -9.41 -1.67
C GLY A 141 -10.64 -9.80 -0.44
N PRO A 142 -10.41 -10.99 0.13
CA PRO A 142 -11.21 -11.52 1.25
C PRO A 142 -11.10 -10.64 2.52
N ASP A 143 -10.01 -9.90 2.65
CA ASP A 143 -9.73 -9.02 3.80
C ASP A 143 -9.89 -7.53 3.49
N VAL A 144 -10.58 -7.16 2.41
CA VAL A 144 -10.73 -5.77 1.92
C VAL A 144 -11.27 -4.83 3.00
N GLU A 145 -12.14 -5.30 3.87
CA GLU A 145 -12.73 -4.51 4.96
C GLU A 145 -11.68 -3.96 5.95
N ARG A 146 -10.51 -4.59 6.04
CA ARG A 146 -9.40 -4.07 6.86
C ARG A 146 -8.85 -2.77 6.28
N PHE A 147 -8.74 -2.70 4.96
CA PHE A 147 -8.26 -1.51 4.25
C PHE A 147 -9.34 -0.42 4.18
N VAL A 148 -10.63 -0.79 4.02
CA VAL A 148 -11.76 0.16 3.97
C VAL A 148 -11.82 1.05 5.20
N LYS A 149 -11.36 0.59 6.36
CA LYS A 149 -11.27 1.41 7.59
C LYS A 149 -10.46 2.70 7.40
N LEU A 150 -9.53 2.75 6.44
CA LEU A 150 -8.77 3.96 6.14
C LEU A 150 -9.60 5.06 5.43
N ALA A 151 -10.81 4.76 5.01
CA ALA A 151 -11.74 5.79 4.53
C ALA A 151 -12.06 6.82 5.63
N ASN A 152 -12.05 6.43 6.88
CA ASN A 152 -12.22 7.35 8.02
C ASN A 152 -11.02 8.30 8.21
N PHE A 153 -9.95 8.09 7.47
CA PHE A 153 -8.70 8.86 7.55
C PHE A 153 -8.37 9.55 6.21
N GLY A 154 -9.42 9.92 5.45
CA GLY A 154 -9.32 10.80 4.30
C GLY A 154 -9.05 10.13 2.95
N LEU A 155 -9.05 8.80 2.86
CA LEU A 155 -8.93 8.08 1.59
C LEU A 155 -10.31 7.74 1.02
N ASP A 156 -10.55 7.99 -0.28
CA ASP A 156 -11.76 7.54 -0.98
C ASP A 156 -11.58 6.09 -1.43
N ILE A 157 -11.99 5.13 -0.58
CA ILE A 157 -11.83 3.70 -0.83
C ILE A 157 -13.15 3.09 -1.30
N ARG A 158 -13.09 2.36 -2.41
CA ARG A 158 -14.21 1.71 -3.10
C ARG A 158 -14.00 0.20 -3.13
N PRO A 159 -14.63 -0.57 -2.22
CA PRO A 159 -14.52 -2.01 -2.24
C PRO A 159 -15.28 -2.60 -3.44
N LEU A 160 -14.66 -3.61 -4.08
CA LEU A 160 -15.18 -4.29 -5.27
C LEU A 160 -15.63 -5.73 -4.99
N GLY A 161 -15.34 -6.24 -3.79
CA GLY A 161 -15.69 -7.60 -3.41
C GLY A 161 -14.47 -8.46 -3.01
N PRO A 162 -14.70 -9.76 -2.74
CA PRO A 162 -13.69 -10.63 -2.11
C PRO A 162 -12.63 -11.18 -3.07
N ASP A 163 -12.77 -11.01 -4.38
CA ASP A 163 -11.89 -11.65 -5.36
C ASP A 163 -10.65 -10.79 -5.65
N ILE A 164 -9.46 -11.31 -5.29
CA ILE A 164 -8.18 -10.68 -5.65
C ILE A 164 -8.04 -10.61 -7.17
N GLY A 165 -7.67 -9.44 -7.68
CA GLY A 165 -7.50 -9.17 -9.10
C GLY A 165 -8.57 -8.26 -9.70
N LEU A 166 -9.66 -7.96 -8.98
CA LEU A 166 -10.69 -7.03 -9.47
C LEU A 166 -10.17 -5.59 -9.52
N ALA A 167 -9.51 -5.12 -8.46
CA ALA A 167 -8.96 -3.77 -8.41
C ALA A 167 -7.84 -3.56 -9.43
N SER A 168 -6.93 -4.51 -9.55
CA SER A 168 -5.90 -4.54 -10.59
C SER A 168 -6.49 -4.59 -11.99
N GLY A 169 -7.55 -5.37 -12.21
CA GLY A 169 -8.26 -5.44 -13.50
C GLY A 169 -8.83 -4.09 -13.92
N ILE A 170 -9.50 -3.37 -13.01
CA ILE A 170 -10.00 -2.00 -13.27
C ILE A 170 -8.83 -1.08 -13.60
N LYS A 171 -7.70 -1.18 -12.88
CA LYS A 171 -6.51 -0.35 -13.17
C LYS A 171 -5.98 -0.57 -14.58
N MET A 172 -5.89 -1.82 -15.02
CA MET A 172 -5.43 -2.15 -16.38
C MET A 172 -6.39 -1.61 -17.46
N CYS A 173 -7.70 -1.75 -17.26
CA CYS A 173 -8.70 -1.18 -18.17
C CYS A 173 -8.60 0.35 -18.23
N TYR A 174 -8.48 1.01 -17.07
CA TYR A 174 -8.35 2.46 -16.97
C TYR A 174 -7.08 2.95 -17.69
N ALA A 175 -5.92 2.30 -17.45
CA ALA A 175 -4.66 2.65 -18.08
C ALA A 175 -4.73 2.48 -19.61
N SER A 176 -5.38 1.44 -20.10
CA SER A 176 -5.55 1.20 -21.55
C SER A 176 -6.38 2.29 -22.21
N LEU A 177 -7.41 2.81 -21.55
CA LEU A 177 -8.26 3.88 -22.06
C LEU A 177 -7.58 5.26 -22.03
N THR A 178 -6.75 5.53 -21.01
CA THR A 178 -6.10 6.83 -20.86
C THR A 178 -4.82 6.98 -21.68
N ASN A 179 -4.19 5.89 -22.08
CA ASN A 179 -2.99 5.90 -22.93
C ASN A 179 -3.32 5.91 -24.45
N LEU A 180 -4.59 5.87 -24.81
CA LEU A 180 -5.07 5.98 -26.19
C LEU A 180 -5.49 7.41 -26.59
N ALA A 181 -5.39 8.36 -25.69
CA ALA A 181 -5.66 9.79 -25.88
C ALA A 181 -4.35 10.59 -25.88
#